data_990bcd6fdaf8b39c33fc8dff257d1380
#
_entry.id   990bcd6fdaf8b39c33fc8dff257d1380
#
_cell.length_a   1.000
_cell.length_b   1.000
_cell.length_c   1.000
_cell.angle_alpha   90.00
_cell.angle_beta   90.00
_cell.angle_gamma   90.00
#
_symmetry.space_group_name_H-M   'P 1'
#
loop_
_entity.id
_entity.type
_entity.pdbx_description
1 polymer ?
#
loop_
_entity_poly.entity_id
_entity_poly.type
_entity_poly.pdbx_seq_one_letter_code
_entity_poly.pdbx_strand_id
1 'polypeptide(L)'
;KKDEAKTAIDKAAEAKKAEIDQTPNATDEEKAAAKAKVDEAVTTAKNAIDQATNNDGVDTAKSNGLDSINNIQPTVVKKDEAKAAIDKAAEAKKAEIDQILNATDEEKAAAKAKVDEAVTTAKNAIDQATNNVGVDAAKESGVESINQVQPAVVKKDQAKAEIDNVAQAKKAEIDRNSNATEEEKVAAKSKVDEAATTIKQAIDKAVNNSEVDNAIDVGKTAINNIEADNSAKSKAIKHLQELVKQQMTKIDSNHLATEEEKAKAKQMIKLLFEKAKIEIEKAKTSYEVTKIDAEYSKLITKTLPENKAKLNAKKKIEKIARQLKNKLNNMNGVSKEEKDRIKVIIEQIVKKSFKDIDLASRNNTINKIVNDVKIQFANIKINKQNNKKSLINNENASVIITTEQHKTNKAYHKVRNEKGRYQLPNTGINNDTSSPLISFTFVSGLFLILRSMRRRASK
;
A
#
# COMPACT_ATOMS: atom_id res chain seq x y z
N LYS A 1 -55.93 -93.49 8.67
CA LYS A 1 -54.54 -93.26 8.14
C LYS A 1 -54.51 -92.01 7.24
N LYS A 2 -55.37 -91.90 6.19
CA LYS A 2 -55.34 -90.71 5.31
C LYS A 2 -55.72 -89.41 6.05
N ASP A 3 -56.80 -89.52 6.91
CA ASP A 3 -57.23 -88.33 7.68
C ASP A 3 -56.17 -87.88 8.73
N GLU A 4 -55.52 -88.88 9.37
CA GLU A 4 -54.40 -88.61 10.29
C GLU A 4 -53.23 -87.95 9.59
N ALA A 5 -52.93 -88.42 8.34
CA ALA A 5 -51.86 -87.81 7.52
C ALA A 5 -52.23 -86.37 7.07
N LYS A 6 -53.44 -86.14 6.63
CA LYS A 6 -53.94 -84.82 6.31
C LYS A 6 -53.92 -83.86 7.52
N THR A 7 -54.35 -84.34 8.70
CA THR A 7 -54.29 -83.60 9.96
C THR A 7 -52.82 -83.19 10.31
N ALA A 8 -51.86 -84.11 10.07
CA ALA A 8 -50.44 -83.79 10.25
C ALA A 8 -49.93 -82.72 9.30
N ILE A 9 -50.34 -82.73 8.03
CA ILE A 9 -50.07 -81.71 7.03
C ILE A 9 -50.63 -80.32 7.46
N ASP A 10 -51.92 -80.31 7.95
CA ASP A 10 -52.53 -79.05 8.39
C ASP A 10 -51.77 -78.47 9.61
N LYS A 11 -51.42 -79.30 10.62
CA LYS A 11 -50.61 -78.85 11.77
C LYS A 11 -49.23 -78.30 11.36
N ALA A 12 -48.58 -78.96 10.42
CA ALA A 12 -47.28 -78.52 9.94
C ALA A 12 -47.41 -77.13 9.18
N ALA A 13 -48.50 -77.01 8.40
CA ALA A 13 -48.78 -75.76 7.70
C ALA A 13 -49.04 -74.59 8.65
N GLU A 14 -49.84 -74.81 9.71
CA GLU A 14 -50.12 -73.81 10.73
C GLU A 14 -48.80 -73.41 11.46
N ALA A 15 -47.98 -74.35 11.82
CA ALA A 15 -46.70 -74.14 12.49
C ALA A 15 -45.76 -73.34 11.54
N LYS A 16 -45.69 -73.74 10.27
CA LYS A 16 -44.84 -73.04 9.26
C LYS A 16 -45.31 -71.63 8.96
N LYS A 17 -46.62 -71.39 8.86
CA LYS A 17 -47.16 -70.02 8.68
C LYS A 17 -46.83 -69.15 9.91
N ALA A 18 -46.91 -69.70 11.13
CA ALA A 18 -46.49 -68.95 12.33
C ALA A 18 -44.98 -68.64 12.33
N GLU A 19 -44.13 -69.59 11.86
CA GLU A 19 -42.69 -69.37 11.67
C GLU A 19 -42.45 -68.22 10.60
N ILE A 20 -43.16 -68.28 9.50
CA ILE A 20 -43.08 -67.22 8.45
C ILE A 20 -43.43 -65.88 9.03
N ASP A 21 -44.46 -65.77 9.89
CA ASP A 21 -44.81 -64.47 10.53
C ASP A 21 -43.71 -63.90 11.41
N GLN A 22 -42.86 -64.78 11.98
CA GLN A 22 -41.72 -64.42 12.81
C GLN A 22 -40.44 -64.08 12.03
N THR A 23 -40.47 -64.22 10.66
CA THR A 23 -39.30 -63.96 9.82
C THR A 23 -38.88 -62.48 9.91
N PRO A 24 -37.67 -62.17 10.46
CA PRO A 24 -37.24 -60.82 10.58
C PRO A 24 -36.97 -60.21 9.18
N ASN A 25 -37.11 -58.88 9.04
CA ASN A 25 -36.87 -58.08 7.83
C ASN A 25 -37.76 -58.39 6.61
N ALA A 26 -38.64 -59.41 6.68
CA ALA A 26 -39.61 -59.68 5.64
C ALA A 26 -40.81 -58.73 5.74
N THR A 27 -41.28 -58.24 4.57
CA THR A 27 -42.48 -57.43 4.48
C THR A 27 -43.73 -58.30 4.58
N ASP A 28 -44.88 -57.69 4.86
CA ASP A 28 -46.16 -58.37 4.96
C ASP A 28 -46.51 -59.12 3.62
N GLU A 29 -46.15 -58.52 2.47
CA GLU A 29 -46.35 -59.10 1.16
C GLU A 29 -45.41 -60.32 0.92
N GLU A 30 -44.13 -60.23 1.34
CA GLU A 30 -43.15 -61.35 1.27
C GLU A 30 -43.59 -62.53 2.14
N LYS A 31 -44.11 -62.25 3.36
CA LYS A 31 -44.73 -63.26 4.25
C LYS A 31 -45.98 -63.82 3.64
N ALA A 32 -46.87 -63.01 3.08
CA ALA A 32 -48.09 -63.46 2.44
C ALA A 32 -47.79 -64.36 1.23
N ALA A 33 -46.79 -63.98 0.38
CA ALA A 33 -46.36 -64.84 -0.72
C ALA A 33 -45.80 -66.19 -0.27
N ALA A 34 -45.05 -66.22 0.81
CA ALA A 34 -44.54 -67.47 1.38
C ALA A 34 -45.70 -68.35 1.98
N LYS A 35 -46.65 -67.74 2.69
CA LYS A 35 -47.85 -68.43 3.20
C LYS A 35 -48.70 -69.00 2.08
N ALA A 36 -48.88 -68.31 0.96
CA ALA A 36 -49.57 -68.81 -0.22
C ALA A 36 -48.88 -70.08 -0.78
N LYS A 37 -47.54 -70.12 -0.81
CA LYS A 37 -46.78 -71.30 -1.20
C LYS A 37 -47.03 -72.49 -0.20
N VAL A 38 -47.17 -72.21 1.10
CA VAL A 38 -47.53 -73.21 2.10
C VAL A 38 -48.92 -73.79 1.78
N ASP A 39 -49.93 -72.93 1.44
CA ASP A 39 -51.25 -73.38 1.10
C ASP A 39 -51.28 -74.24 -0.19
N GLU A 40 -50.47 -73.89 -1.16
CA GLU A 40 -50.27 -74.67 -2.37
C GLU A 40 -49.60 -76.02 -2.11
N ALA A 41 -48.58 -76.06 -1.25
CA ALA A 41 -47.94 -77.29 -0.84
C ALA A 41 -48.90 -78.24 -0.03
N VAL A 42 -49.75 -77.64 0.85
CA VAL A 42 -50.82 -78.38 1.58
C VAL A 42 -51.77 -78.99 0.57
N THR A 43 -52.25 -78.26 -0.41
CA THR A 43 -53.15 -78.75 -1.42
C THR A 43 -52.53 -79.91 -2.19
N THR A 44 -51.29 -79.78 -2.59
CA THR A 44 -50.55 -80.81 -3.34
C THR A 44 -50.35 -82.07 -2.49
N ALA A 45 -49.95 -81.90 -1.22
CA ALA A 45 -49.74 -83.03 -0.27
C ALA A 45 -51.06 -83.78 -0.01
N LYS A 46 -52.14 -83.06 0.23
CA LYS A 46 -53.44 -83.67 0.47
C LYS A 46 -53.94 -84.42 -0.76
N ASN A 47 -53.80 -83.93 -1.94
CA ASN A 47 -54.12 -84.59 -3.18
C ASN A 47 -53.31 -85.89 -3.37
N ALA A 48 -52.01 -85.84 -3.08
CA ALA A 48 -51.13 -87.06 -3.11
C ALA A 48 -51.54 -88.12 -2.09
N ILE A 49 -51.92 -87.67 -0.89
CA ILE A 49 -52.46 -88.59 0.15
C ILE A 49 -53.75 -89.23 -0.33
N ASP A 50 -54.64 -88.45 -0.97
CA ASP A 50 -55.95 -89.01 -1.47
C ASP A 50 -55.72 -89.98 -2.59
N GLN A 51 -54.74 -89.77 -3.46
CA GLN A 51 -54.42 -90.64 -4.62
C GLN A 51 -53.65 -91.89 -4.18
N ALA A 52 -53.07 -91.98 -3.00
CA ALA A 52 -52.33 -93.16 -2.47
C ALA A 52 -53.28 -94.35 -2.37
N THR A 53 -52.87 -95.52 -2.87
CA THR A 53 -53.66 -96.76 -2.90
C THR A 53 -53.41 -97.69 -1.72
N ASN A 54 -52.29 -97.52 -0.97
CA ASN A 54 -51.89 -98.33 0.20
C ASN A 54 -51.30 -97.44 1.33
N ASN A 55 -51.06 -97.99 2.47
CA ASN A 55 -50.52 -97.28 3.67
C ASN A 55 -49.16 -96.73 3.49
N ASP A 56 -48.24 -97.41 2.76
CA ASP A 56 -46.85 -96.93 2.48
C ASP A 56 -46.88 -95.74 1.57
N GLY A 57 -47.77 -95.75 0.59
CA GLY A 57 -48.00 -94.56 -0.30
C GLY A 57 -48.51 -93.36 0.47
N VAL A 58 -49.40 -93.58 1.47
CA VAL A 58 -49.87 -92.48 2.33
C VAL A 58 -48.75 -91.93 3.20
N ASP A 59 -47.89 -92.81 3.77
CA ASP A 59 -46.73 -92.31 4.58
C ASP A 59 -45.70 -91.62 3.76
N THR A 60 -45.39 -92.06 2.55
CA THR A 60 -44.52 -91.41 1.59
C THR A 60 -45.08 -90.04 1.18
N ALA A 61 -46.39 -89.98 0.80
CA ALA A 61 -47.03 -88.72 0.42
C ALA A 61 -47.05 -87.70 1.60
N LYS A 62 -47.30 -88.20 2.84
CA LYS A 62 -47.22 -87.34 4.03
C LYS A 62 -45.82 -86.83 4.27
N SER A 63 -44.77 -87.67 4.19
CA SER A 63 -43.39 -87.24 4.40
C SER A 63 -42.99 -86.18 3.38
N ASN A 64 -43.20 -86.44 2.11
CA ASN A 64 -42.89 -85.46 1.04
C ASN A 64 -43.66 -84.18 1.22
N GLY A 65 -44.89 -84.21 1.66
CA GLY A 65 -45.71 -83.01 1.92
C GLY A 65 -45.15 -82.23 3.12
N LEU A 66 -44.74 -82.88 4.19
CA LEU A 66 -44.10 -82.22 5.35
C LEU A 66 -42.77 -81.58 4.94
N ASP A 67 -41.96 -82.25 4.17
CA ASP A 67 -40.68 -81.73 3.68
C ASP A 67 -40.89 -80.48 2.79
N SER A 68 -41.86 -80.57 1.87
CA SER A 68 -42.23 -79.48 1.01
C SER A 68 -42.66 -78.22 1.78
N ILE A 69 -43.53 -78.42 2.83
CA ILE A 69 -43.99 -77.31 3.70
C ILE A 69 -42.84 -76.73 4.52
N ASN A 70 -42.01 -77.56 5.15
CA ASN A 70 -40.96 -77.13 6.04
C ASN A 70 -39.85 -76.38 5.35
N ASN A 71 -39.62 -76.61 4.04
CA ASN A 71 -38.58 -75.94 3.22
C ASN A 71 -39.02 -74.59 2.70
N ILE A 72 -40.27 -74.16 2.91
CA ILE A 72 -40.74 -72.86 2.43
C ILE A 72 -40.19 -71.74 3.33
N GLN A 73 -39.54 -70.78 2.74
CA GLN A 73 -39.07 -69.55 3.40
C GLN A 73 -39.52 -68.31 2.61
N PRO A 74 -39.78 -67.16 3.29
CA PRO A 74 -39.98 -65.92 2.62
C PRO A 74 -38.74 -65.52 1.81
N THR A 75 -38.94 -64.91 0.65
CA THR A 75 -37.87 -64.27 -0.10
C THR A 75 -37.71 -62.83 0.43
N VAL A 76 -36.72 -62.62 1.33
CA VAL A 76 -36.50 -61.31 1.99
C VAL A 76 -35.54 -60.49 1.15
N VAL A 77 -36.04 -59.66 0.20
CA VAL A 77 -35.23 -58.86 -0.72
C VAL A 77 -35.62 -57.40 -0.75
N LYS A 78 -36.87 -57.06 -0.46
CA LYS A 78 -37.43 -55.73 -0.63
C LYS A 78 -36.70 -54.65 0.16
N LYS A 79 -36.42 -54.88 1.46
CA LYS A 79 -35.69 -53.96 2.29
C LYS A 79 -34.23 -53.87 1.92
N ASP A 80 -33.60 -54.97 1.54
CA ASP A 80 -32.19 -54.99 1.11
C ASP A 80 -32.00 -54.23 -0.22
N GLU A 81 -32.89 -54.40 -1.18
CA GLU A 81 -32.89 -53.61 -2.42
C GLU A 81 -33.10 -52.12 -2.14
N ALA A 82 -34.00 -51.78 -1.21
CA ALA A 82 -34.23 -50.40 -0.82
C ALA A 82 -32.98 -49.77 -0.15
N LYS A 83 -32.34 -50.49 0.76
CA LYS A 83 -31.09 -50.05 1.41
C LYS A 83 -29.94 -49.92 0.42
N ALA A 84 -29.78 -50.84 -0.52
CA ALA A 84 -28.78 -50.75 -1.57
C ALA A 84 -29.03 -49.51 -2.48
N ALA A 85 -30.29 -49.15 -2.75
CA ALA A 85 -30.60 -47.90 -3.45
C ALA A 85 -30.22 -46.63 -2.66
N ILE A 86 -30.42 -46.65 -1.33
CA ILE A 86 -29.95 -45.57 -0.43
C ILE A 86 -28.42 -45.45 -0.48
N ASP A 87 -27.68 -46.57 -0.38
CA ASP A 87 -26.22 -46.55 -0.45
C ASP A 87 -25.72 -46.00 -1.78
N LYS A 88 -26.32 -46.41 -2.89
CA LYS A 88 -25.99 -45.92 -4.22
C LYS A 88 -26.27 -44.43 -4.36
N ALA A 89 -27.38 -43.90 -3.84
CA ALA A 89 -27.69 -42.49 -3.83
C ALA A 89 -26.63 -41.69 -2.98
N ALA A 90 -26.24 -42.23 -1.87
CA ALA A 90 -25.23 -41.61 -1.00
C ALA A 90 -23.85 -41.53 -1.65
N GLU A 91 -23.42 -42.63 -2.31
CA GLU A 91 -22.14 -42.62 -3.05
C GLU A 91 -22.16 -41.59 -4.18
N ALA A 92 -23.25 -41.54 -4.94
CA ALA A 92 -23.42 -40.55 -6.02
C ALA A 92 -23.38 -39.13 -5.46
N LYS A 93 -24.09 -38.85 -4.36
CA LYS A 93 -24.13 -37.52 -3.73
C LYS A 93 -22.77 -37.10 -3.13
N LYS A 94 -22.07 -38.02 -2.49
CA LYS A 94 -20.71 -37.78 -1.98
C LYS A 94 -19.73 -37.44 -3.14
N ALA A 95 -19.84 -38.16 -4.26
CA ALA A 95 -19.04 -37.87 -5.44
C ALA A 95 -19.39 -36.51 -6.05
N GLU A 96 -20.68 -36.10 -6.07
CA GLU A 96 -21.12 -34.77 -6.48
C GLU A 96 -20.52 -33.68 -5.55
N ILE A 97 -20.57 -33.86 -4.24
CA ILE A 97 -20.01 -32.95 -3.25
C ILE A 97 -18.50 -32.76 -3.48
N ASP A 98 -17.76 -33.82 -3.84
CA ASP A 98 -16.32 -33.74 -4.12
C ASP A 98 -16.00 -32.85 -5.33
N GLN A 99 -16.90 -32.73 -6.30
CA GLN A 99 -16.74 -31.91 -7.49
C GLN A 99 -17.03 -30.41 -7.25
N ILE A 100 -17.48 -30.01 -6.07
CA ILE A 100 -17.79 -28.62 -5.77
C ILE A 100 -16.50 -27.83 -5.54
N LEU A 101 -16.06 -27.03 -6.51
CA LEU A 101 -14.78 -26.33 -6.50
C LEU A 101 -14.68 -25.20 -5.47
N ASN A 102 -15.81 -24.57 -5.15
CA ASN A 102 -15.83 -23.41 -4.24
C ASN A 102 -15.88 -23.79 -2.76
N ALA A 103 -16.17 -25.07 -2.45
CA ALA A 103 -16.16 -25.57 -1.08
C ALA A 103 -14.75 -25.99 -0.64
N THR A 104 -14.43 -25.75 0.62
CA THR A 104 -13.21 -26.30 1.24
C THR A 104 -13.39 -27.79 1.59
N ASP A 105 -12.30 -28.48 1.81
CA ASP A 105 -12.33 -29.90 2.20
C ASP A 105 -13.12 -30.11 3.50
N GLU A 106 -13.05 -29.17 4.44
CA GLU A 106 -13.81 -29.21 5.68
C GLU A 106 -15.32 -29.02 5.45
N GLU A 107 -15.70 -28.10 4.54
CA GLU A 107 -17.11 -27.88 4.15
C GLU A 107 -17.67 -29.09 3.41
N LYS A 108 -16.88 -29.73 2.54
CA LYS A 108 -17.23 -31.01 1.89
C LYS A 108 -17.37 -32.14 2.87
N ALA A 109 -16.41 -32.26 3.82
CA ALA A 109 -16.47 -33.29 4.86
C ALA A 109 -17.73 -33.17 5.76
N ALA A 110 -18.06 -31.92 6.14
CA ALA A 110 -19.29 -31.64 6.89
C ALA A 110 -20.56 -32.02 6.13
N ALA A 111 -20.59 -31.74 4.81
CA ALA A 111 -21.71 -32.16 3.96
C ALA A 111 -21.79 -33.67 3.81
N LYS A 112 -20.67 -34.37 3.61
CA LYS A 112 -20.65 -35.85 3.55
C LYS A 112 -21.11 -36.48 4.85
N ALA A 113 -20.77 -35.91 6.02
CA ALA A 113 -21.28 -36.37 7.30
C ALA A 113 -22.82 -36.27 7.40
N LYS A 114 -23.42 -35.20 6.83
CA LYS A 114 -24.88 -35.08 6.75
C LYS A 114 -25.51 -36.11 5.79
N VAL A 115 -24.81 -36.46 4.71
CA VAL A 115 -25.23 -37.57 3.85
C VAL A 115 -25.25 -38.89 4.64
N ASP A 116 -24.21 -39.17 5.45
CA ASP A 116 -24.16 -40.38 6.26
C ASP A 116 -25.27 -40.41 7.35
N GLU A 117 -25.59 -39.27 7.92
CA GLU A 117 -26.72 -39.12 8.85
C GLU A 117 -28.06 -39.38 8.16
N ALA A 118 -28.25 -38.85 6.95
CA ALA A 118 -29.45 -39.11 6.14
C ALA A 118 -29.57 -40.58 5.74
N VAL A 119 -28.45 -41.24 5.36
CA VAL A 119 -28.39 -42.70 5.11
C VAL A 119 -28.85 -43.50 6.32
N THR A 120 -28.31 -43.18 7.51
CA THR A 120 -28.68 -43.86 8.76
C THR A 120 -30.16 -43.70 9.04
N THR A 121 -30.69 -42.51 8.89
CA THR A 121 -32.13 -42.21 9.10
C THR A 121 -33.00 -42.99 8.12
N ALA A 122 -32.64 -42.99 6.83
CA ALA A 122 -33.37 -43.66 5.79
C ALA A 122 -33.39 -45.19 5.97
N LYS A 123 -32.22 -45.79 6.31
CA LYS A 123 -32.14 -47.25 6.60
C LYS A 123 -32.95 -47.63 7.79
N ASN A 124 -32.96 -46.84 8.86
CA ASN A 124 -33.78 -47.09 10.04
C ASN A 124 -35.29 -47.03 9.68
N ALA A 125 -35.72 -46.10 8.85
CA ALA A 125 -37.11 -46.00 8.36
C ALA A 125 -37.50 -47.22 7.53
N ILE A 126 -36.60 -47.70 6.64
CA ILE A 126 -36.81 -48.93 5.85
C ILE A 126 -36.93 -50.13 6.79
N ASP A 127 -36.10 -50.26 7.83
CA ASP A 127 -36.16 -51.36 8.77
C ASP A 127 -37.48 -51.38 9.55
N GLN A 128 -38.01 -50.20 9.91
CA GLN A 128 -39.27 -50.07 10.65
C GLN A 128 -40.52 -50.31 9.78
N ALA A 129 -40.41 -50.18 8.45
CA ALA A 129 -41.53 -50.41 7.55
C ALA A 129 -41.97 -51.85 7.56
N THR A 130 -43.29 -52.11 7.63
CA THR A 130 -43.87 -53.46 7.73
C THR A 130 -44.28 -54.01 6.37
N ASN A 131 -44.56 -53.15 5.38
CA ASN A 131 -45.06 -53.53 4.06
C ASN A 131 -44.26 -52.85 2.94
N ASN A 132 -44.44 -53.31 1.71
CA ASN A 132 -43.74 -52.80 0.52
C ASN A 132 -43.96 -51.32 0.27
N VAL A 133 -45.18 -50.82 0.46
CA VAL A 133 -45.51 -49.39 0.30
C VAL A 133 -44.71 -48.52 1.28
N GLY A 134 -44.65 -48.94 2.54
CA GLY A 134 -43.86 -48.29 3.57
C GLY A 134 -42.35 -48.29 3.27
N VAL A 135 -41.84 -49.45 2.75
CA VAL A 135 -40.43 -49.55 2.31
C VAL A 135 -40.15 -48.60 1.13
N ASP A 136 -41.02 -48.53 0.15
CA ASP A 136 -40.86 -47.64 -1.01
C ASP A 136 -40.93 -46.18 -0.58
N ALA A 137 -41.87 -45.79 0.28
CA ALA A 137 -41.98 -44.44 0.79
C ALA A 137 -40.74 -44.01 1.59
N ALA A 138 -40.21 -44.91 2.45
CA ALA A 138 -38.97 -44.65 3.23
C ALA A 138 -37.74 -44.50 2.31
N LYS A 139 -37.63 -45.33 1.25
CA LYS A 139 -36.59 -45.26 0.25
C LYS A 139 -36.65 -43.93 -0.51
N GLU A 140 -37.80 -43.53 -1.01
CA GLU A 140 -38.00 -42.28 -1.78
C GLU A 140 -37.65 -41.06 -0.91
N SER A 141 -38.19 -40.99 0.31
CA SER A 141 -37.87 -39.91 1.24
C SER A 141 -36.39 -39.88 1.63
N GLY A 142 -35.75 -41.03 1.80
CA GLY A 142 -34.31 -41.11 2.09
C GLY A 142 -33.46 -40.63 0.94
N VAL A 143 -33.75 -41.06 -0.29
CA VAL A 143 -33.06 -40.59 -1.49
C VAL A 143 -33.23 -39.08 -1.68
N GLU A 144 -34.44 -38.54 -1.46
CA GLU A 144 -34.68 -37.11 -1.53
C GLU A 144 -33.84 -36.34 -0.46
N SER A 145 -33.84 -36.79 0.79
CA SER A 145 -33.07 -36.20 1.85
C SER A 145 -31.57 -36.19 1.56
N ILE A 146 -31.03 -37.27 0.97
CA ILE A 146 -29.64 -37.39 0.57
C ILE A 146 -29.34 -36.37 -0.56
N ASN A 147 -30.22 -36.28 -1.59
CA ASN A 147 -30.02 -35.41 -2.74
C ASN A 147 -30.07 -33.92 -2.38
N GLN A 148 -30.80 -33.53 -1.33
CA GLN A 148 -30.92 -32.17 -0.85
C GLN A 148 -29.66 -31.69 -0.08
N VAL A 149 -28.77 -32.57 0.34
CA VAL A 149 -27.56 -32.18 1.07
C VAL A 149 -26.62 -31.35 0.16
N GLN A 150 -26.24 -30.19 0.63
CA GLN A 150 -25.26 -29.31 -0.04
C GLN A 150 -24.20 -28.84 0.98
N PRO A 151 -22.94 -28.64 0.57
CA PRO A 151 -21.95 -27.95 1.40
C PRO A 151 -22.36 -26.52 1.70
N ALA A 152 -22.07 -26.05 2.87
CA ALA A 152 -22.15 -24.61 3.19
C ALA A 152 -20.91 -23.92 2.62
N VAL A 153 -20.98 -23.40 1.40
CA VAL A 153 -19.87 -22.73 0.71
C VAL A 153 -19.76 -21.27 1.19
N VAL A 154 -19.21 -21.05 2.38
CA VAL A 154 -19.16 -19.73 3.03
C VAL A 154 -17.73 -19.24 3.30
N LYS A 155 -16.78 -20.15 3.53
CA LYS A 155 -15.41 -19.81 3.96
C LYS A 155 -14.68 -18.93 2.96
N LYS A 156 -14.67 -19.31 1.70
CA LYS A 156 -14.00 -18.54 0.64
C LYS A 156 -14.68 -17.19 0.36
N ASP A 157 -16.02 -17.15 0.42
CA ASP A 157 -16.76 -15.92 0.19
C ASP A 157 -16.55 -14.91 1.33
N GLN A 158 -16.54 -15.38 2.58
CA GLN A 158 -16.19 -14.55 3.73
C GLN A 158 -14.75 -14.02 3.62
N ALA A 159 -13.81 -14.88 3.23
CA ALA A 159 -12.42 -14.50 3.02
C ALA A 159 -12.26 -13.41 1.95
N LYS A 160 -12.95 -13.53 0.81
CA LYS A 160 -12.93 -12.52 -0.25
C LYS A 160 -13.53 -11.19 0.21
N ALA A 161 -14.64 -11.23 0.94
CA ALA A 161 -15.26 -10.04 1.51
C ALA A 161 -14.32 -9.34 2.51
N GLU A 162 -13.57 -10.09 3.30
CA GLU A 162 -12.58 -9.55 4.23
C GLU A 162 -11.45 -8.84 3.48
N ILE A 163 -10.93 -9.43 2.40
CA ILE A 163 -9.92 -8.79 1.53
C ILE A 163 -10.47 -7.52 0.90
N ASP A 164 -11.73 -7.50 0.44
CA ASP A 164 -12.35 -6.29 -0.09
C ASP A 164 -12.43 -5.18 0.96
N ASN A 165 -12.78 -5.50 2.19
CA ASN A 165 -12.83 -4.54 3.28
C ASN A 165 -11.43 -3.95 3.58
N VAL A 166 -10.39 -4.77 3.61
CA VAL A 166 -9.01 -4.35 3.82
C VAL A 166 -8.55 -3.45 2.66
N ALA A 167 -8.85 -3.82 1.42
CA ALA A 167 -8.52 -3.02 0.24
C ALA A 167 -9.21 -1.66 0.25
N GLN A 168 -10.50 -1.60 0.62
CA GLN A 168 -11.23 -0.33 0.75
C GLN A 168 -10.65 0.55 1.86
N ALA A 169 -10.33 -0.02 3.01
CA ALA A 169 -9.72 0.71 4.12
C ALA A 169 -8.36 1.31 3.71
N LYS A 170 -7.52 0.52 3.01
CA LYS A 170 -6.21 0.98 2.52
C LYS A 170 -6.34 2.06 1.46
N LYS A 171 -7.30 1.96 0.54
CA LYS A 171 -7.56 3.02 -0.44
C LYS A 171 -7.99 4.33 0.25
N ALA A 172 -8.83 4.25 1.27
CA ALA A 172 -9.23 5.41 2.04
C ALA A 172 -8.05 6.03 2.83
N GLU A 173 -7.11 5.23 3.30
CA GLU A 173 -5.86 5.70 3.92
C GLU A 173 -4.99 6.43 2.88
N ILE A 174 -4.81 5.85 1.68
CA ILE A 174 -4.08 6.46 0.57
C ILE A 174 -4.70 7.81 0.18
N ASP A 175 -6.02 7.92 0.13
CA ASP A 175 -6.73 9.16 -0.21
C ASP A 175 -6.47 10.28 0.81
N ARG A 176 -6.27 9.95 2.10
CA ARG A 176 -5.93 10.92 3.16
C ARG A 176 -4.47 11.39 3.12
N ASN A 177 -3.61 10.75 2.34
CA ASN A 177 -2.20 11.14 2.26
C ASN A 177 -2.06 12.48 1.53
N SER A 178 -1.86 13.56 2.28
CA SER A 178 -1.67 14.93 1.74
C SER A 178 -0.31 15.14 1.05
N ASN A 179 0.66 14.26 1.30
CA ASN A 179 2.00 14.38 0.72
C ASN A 179 2.09 13.79 -0.69
N ALA A 180 1.14 12.93 -1.08
CA ALA A 180 1.07 12.37 -2.42
C ALA A 180 0.20 13.22 -3.35
N THR A 181 0.54 13.24 -4.63
CA THR A 181 -0.31 13.79 -5.68
C THR A 181 -1.44 12.81 -6.04
N GLU A 182 -2.46 13.30 -6.72
CA GLU A 182 -3.60 12.45 -7.13
C GLU A 182 -3.15 11.30 -8.06
N GLU A 183 -2.16 11.55 -8.93
CA GLU A 183 -1.60 10.52 -9.81
C GLU A 183 -0.86 9.44 -9.00
N GLU A 184 -0.10 9.84 -7.98
CA GLU A 184 0.60 8.92 -7.08
C GLU A 184 -0.40 8.09 -6.24
N LYS A 185 -1.50 8.70 -5.78
CA LYS A 185 -2.60 8.00 -5.09
C LYS A 185 -3.31 7.01 -6.02
N VAL A 186 -3.62 7.42 -7.25
CA VAL A 186 -4.25 6.53 -8.25
C VAL A 186 -3.36 5.33 -8.52
N ALA A 187 -2.06 5.54 -8.73
CA ALA A 187 -1.11 4.45 -8.93
C ALA A 187 -1.02 3.48 -7.73
N ALA A 188 -1.05 4.01 -6.51
CA ALA A 188 -1.07 3.19 -5.31
C ALA A 188 -2.38 2.41 -5.15
N LYS A 189 -3.53 3.04 -5.40
CA LYS A 189 -4.84 2.36 -5.37
C LYS A 189 -4.95 1.26 -6.42
N SER A 190 -4.37 1.44 -7.62
CA SER A 190 -4.28 0.37 -8.63
C SER A 190 -3.49 -0.83 -8.11
N LYS A 191 -2.38 -0.62 -7.41
CA LYS A 191 -1.61 -1.71 -6.78
C LYS A 191 -2.42 -2.44 -5.71
N VAL A 192 -3.26 -1.72 -4.95
CA VAL A 192 -4.18 -2.33 -3.97
C VAL A 192 -5.19 -3.23 -4.67
N ASP A 193 -5.77 -2.80 -5.80
CA ASP A 193 -6.71 -3.60 -6.59
C ASP A 193 -6.06 -4.84 -7.21
N GLU A 194 -4.84 -4.70 -7.72
CA GLU A 194 -4.06 -5.82 -8.26
C GLU A 194 -3.73 -6.85 -7.15
N ALA A 195 -3.31 -6.38 -5.99
CA ALA A 195 -3.05 -7.23 -4.83
C ALA A 195 -4.32 -7.96 -4.38
N ALA A 196 -5.44 -7.24 -4.20
CA ALA A 196 -6.72 -7.83 -3.81
C ALA A 196 -7.19 -8.89 -4.82
N THR A 197 -7.06 -8.61 -6.11
CA THR A 197 -7.40 -9.56 -7.19
C THR A 197 -6.55 -10.83 -7.10
N THR A 198 -5.24 -10.66 -6.92
CA THR A 198 -4.31 -11.79 -6.80
C THR A 198 -4.63 -12.66 -5.59
N ILE A 199 -4.95 -12.06 -4.46
CA ILE A 199 -5.29 -12.78 -3.23
C ILE A 199 -6.64 -13.52 -3.36
N LYS A 200 -7.64 -12.89 -3.97
CA LYS A 200 -8.92 -13.56 -4.25
C LYS A 200 -8.73 -14.78 -5.14
N GLN A 201 -7.88 -14.72 -6.15
CA GLN A 201 -7.50 -15.87 -6.95
C GLN A 201 -6.79 -16.96 -6.15
N ALA A 202 -5.96 -16.59 -5.16
CA ALA A 202 -5.34 -17.55 -4.26
C ALA A 202 -6.38 -18.22 -3.34
N ILE A 203 -7.34 -17.44 -2.80
CA ILE A 203 -8.47 -17.96 -2.03
C ILE A 203 -9.32 -18.92 -2.87
N ASP A 204 -9.61 -18.62 -4.13
CA ASP A 204 -10.36 -19.50 -5.01
C ASP A 204 -9.64 -20.85 -5.23
N LYS A 205 -8.32 -20.84 -5.30
CA LYS A 205 -7.48 -22.02 -5.51
C LYS A 205 -7.22 -22.82 -4.22
N ALA A 206 -7.45 -22.25 -3.06
CA ALA A 206 -7.26 -22.92 -1.77
C ALA A 206 -8.17 -24.14 -1.67
N VAL A 207 -7.66 -25.24 -1.14
CA VAL A 207 -8.39 -26.53 -1.03
C VAL A 207 -9.02 -26.68 0.33
N ASN A 208 -8.39 -26.16 1.37
CA ASN A 208 -8.82 -26.29 2.76
C ASN A 208 -8.85 -24.94 3.49
N ASN A 209 -9.46 -24.93 4.68
CA ASN A 209 -9.61 -23.71 5.49
C ASN A 209 -8.27 -23.08 5.86
N SER A 210 -7.25 -23.87 6.16
CA SER A 210 -5.91 -23.39 6.53
C SER A 210 -5.25 -22.63 5.36
N GLU A 211 -5.41 -23.10 4.13
CA GLU A 211 -4.89 -22.40 2.94
C GLU A 211 -5.65 -21.10 2.70
N VAL A 212 -6.98 -21.07 2.95
CA VAL A 212 -7.78 -19.84 2.88
C VAL A 212 -7.30 -18.83 3.91
N ASP A 213 -7.11 -19.23 5.17
CA ASP A 213 -6.65 -18.36 6.24
C ASP A 213 -5.24 -17.81 5.96
N ASN A 214 -4.32 -18.64 5.47
CA ASN A 214 -2.99 -18.21 5.07
C ASN A 214 -3.05 -17.19 3.90
N ALA A 215 -3.94 -17.39 2.94
CA ALA A 215 -4.13 -16.44 1.84
C ALA A 215 -4.64 -15.08 2.35
N ILE A 216 -5.54 -15.06 3.34
CA ILE A 216 -6.02 -13.84 4.00
C ILE A 216 -4.86 -13.11 4.68
N ASP A 217 -4.06 -13.79 5.49
CA ASP A 217 -2.97 -13.18 6.27
C ASP A 217 -1.89 -12.59 5.36
N VAL A 218 -1.49 -13.34 4.33
CA VAL A 218 -0.57 -12.86 3.28
C VAL A 218 -1.17 -11.65 2.56
N GLY A 219 -2.46 -11.73 2.23
CA GLY A 219 -3.17 -10.66 1.55
C GLY A 219 -3.26 -9.37 2.34
N LYS A 220 -3.65 -9.46 3.62
CA LYS A 220 -3.67 -8.31 4.53
C LYS A 220 -2.31 -7.64 4.63
N THR A 221 -1.25 -8.44 4.79
CA THR A 221 0.12 -7.93 4.86
C THR A 221 0.52 -7.24 3.56
N ALA A 222 0.24 -7.86 2.42
CA ALA A 222 0.57 -7.31 1.11
C ALA A 222 -0.15 -5.98 0.84
N ILE A 223 -1.45 -5.90 1.12
CA ILE A 223 -2.27 -4.70 0.91
C ILE A 223 -1.84 -3.58 1.86
N ASN A 224 -1.63 -3.88 3.15
CA ASN A 224 -1.28 -2.88 4.15
C ASN A 224 0.10 -2.24 3.90
N ASN A 225 1.03 -2.95 3.27
CA ASN A 225 2.35 -2.45 2.92
C ASN A 225 2.38 -1.56 1.65
N ILE A 226 1.25 -1.38 0.96
CA ILE A 226 1.19 -0.51 -0.22
C ILE A 226 1.06 0.94 0.24
N GLU A 227 2.01 1.76 -0.16
CA GLU A 227 2.01 3.20 0.11
C GLU A 227 1.99 3.99 -1.19
N ALA A 228 1.44 5.21 -1.15
CA ALA A 228 1.58 6.15 -2.25
C ALA A 228 3.03 6.66 -2.34
N ASP A 229 3.55 6.79 -3.53
CA ASP A 229 4.84 7.45 -3.77
C ASP A 229 4.68 8.95 -3.48
N ASN A 230 5.48 9.49 -2.56
CA ASN A 230 5.48 10.93 -2.22
C ASN A 230 6.61 11.67 -2.96
N SER A 231 7.13 11.13 -4.05
CA SER A 231 8.37 11.60 -4.67
C SER A 231 8.20 12.89 -5.46
N ALA A 232 7.03 13.18 -6.01
CA ALA A 232 6.82 14.35 -6.84
C ALA A 232 7.09 15.67 -6.09
N LYS A 233 6.44 15.87 -4.95
CA LYS A 233 6.62 17.07 -4.11
C LYS A 233 8.03 17.15 -3.54
N SER A 234 8.57 16.04 -3.04
CA SER A 234 9.90 16.01 -2.44
C SER A 234 11.02 16.28 -3.47
N LYS A 235 10.88 15.79 -4.70
CA LYS A 235 11.81 16.07 -5.81
C LYS A 235 11.82 17.56 -6.18
N ALA A 236 10.64 18.18 -6.30
CA ALA A 236 10.52 19.60 -6.60
C ALA A 236 11.15 20.47 -5.50
N ILE A 237 10.89 20.18 -4.22
CA ILE A 237 11.49 20.90 -3.10
C ILE A 237 13.02 20.75 -3.09
N LYS A 238 13.56 19.54 -3.31
CA LYS A 238 15.01 19.31 -3.41
C LYS A 238 15.63 20.06 -4.59
N HIS A 239 14.99 20.07 -5.74
CA HIS A 239 15.43 20.81 -6.92
C HIS A 239 15.53 22.30 -6.61
N LEU A 240 14.49 22.91 -6.05
CA LEU A 240 14.51 24.32 -5.67
C LEU A 240 15.57 24.62 -4.60
N GLN A 241 15.77 23.71 -3.64
CA GLN A 241 16.78 23.86 -2.60
C GLN A 241 18.20 23.91 -3.18
N GLU A 242 18.48 23.07 -4.17
CA GLU A 242 19.78 23.08 -4.86
C GLU A 242 19.96 24.36 -5.69
N LEU A 243 18.90 24.84 -6.38
CA LEU A 243 18.92 26.12 -7.08
C LEU A 243 19.18 27.29 -6.14
N VAL A 244 18.56 27.32 -4.98
CA VAL A 244 18.80 28.32 -3.92
C VAL A 244 20.28 28.34 -3.55
N LYS A 245 20.88 27.19 -3.29
CA LYS A 245 22.31 27.07 -2.94
C LYS A 245 23.21 27.61 -4.04
N GLN A 246 22.94 27.21 -5.29
CA GLN A 246 23.68 27.68 -6.46
C GLN A 246 23.56 29.20 -6.65
N GLN A 247 22.35 29.74 -6.50
CA GLN A 247 22.11 31.16 -6.65
C GLN A 247 22.72 32.00 -5.52
N MET A 248 22.71 31.49 -4.28
CA MET A 248 23.43 32.12 -3.16
C MET A 248 24.92 32.20 -3.41
N THR A 249 25.54 31.15 -3.95
CA THR A 249 26.96 31.15 -4.33
C THR A 249 27.25 32.20 -5.41
N LYS A 250 26.38 32.33 -6.42
CA LYS A 250 26.49 33.39 -7.47
C LYS A 250 26.38 34.79 -6.86
N ILE A 251 25.49 35.00 -5.89
CA ILE A 251 25.36 36.28 -5.19
C ILE A 251 26.63 36.59 -4.41
N ASP A 252 27.18 35.58 -3.68
CA ASP A 252 28.41 35.74 -2.88
C ASP A 252 29.61 36.12 -3.75
N SER A 253 29.75 35.53 -4.91
CA SER A 253 30.83 35.84 -5.88
C SER A 253 30.67 37.19 -6.61
N ASN A 254 29.56 37.89 -6.41
CA ASN A 254 29.33 39.17 -7.08
C ASN A 254 30.12 40.30 -6.41
N HIS A 255 31.26 40.67 -7.00
CA HIS A 255 32.13 41.74 -6.49
C HIS A 255 31.60 43.17 -6.74
N LEU A 256 30.60 43.32 -7.60
CA LEU A 256 29.99 44.63 -7.88
C LEU A 256 28.95 45.05 -6.84
N ALA A 257 28.45 44.10 -6.06
CA ALA A 257 27.47 44.35 -5.04
C ALA A 257 28.13 44.53 -3.65
N THR A 258 27.46 45.32 -2.81
CA THR A 258 27.79 45.40 -1.39
C THR A 258 27.21 44.25 -0.60
N GLU A 259 27.71 44.01 0.60
CA GLU A 259 27.18 42.93 1.49
C GLU A 259 25.69 43.14 1.83
N GLU A 260 25.26 44.40 1.94
CA GLU A 260 23.86 44.74 2.18
C GLU A 260 22.96 44.40 0.97
N GLU A 261 23.44 44.68 -0.25
CA GLU A 261 22.74 44.32 -1.49
C GLU A 261 22.68 42.80 -1.67
N LYS A 262 23.77 42.09 -1.37
CA LYS A 262 23.81 40.62 -1.35
C LYS A 262 22.86 40.05 -0.31
N ALA A 263 22.86 40.56 0.93
CA ALA A 263 21.98 40.11 2.00
C ALA A 263 20.50 40.26 1.62
N LYS A 264 20.13 41.41 1.02
CA LYS A 264 18.76 41.65 0.52
C LYS A 264 18.34 40.66 -0.55
N ALA A 265 19.22 40.37 -1.52
CA ALA A 265 18.95 39.37 -2.57
C ALA A 265 18.81 37.97 -2.00
N LYS A 266 19.70 37.56 -1.06
CA LYS A 266 19.60 36.29 -0.38
C LYS A 266 18.32 36.14 0.46
N GLN A 267 17.90 37.21 1.12
CA GLN A 267 16.63 37.22 1.88
C GLN A 267 15.44 37.01 0.94
N MET A 268 15.44 37.65 -0.23
CA MET A 268 14.40 37.46 -1.24
C MET A 268 14.33 36.01 -1.73
N ILE A 269 15.50 35.40 -2.01
CA ILE A 269 15.57 33.99 -2.44
C ILE A 269 15.01 33.06 -1.36
N LYS A 270 15.37 33.28 -0.09
CA LYS A 270 14.79 32.48 1.02
C LYS A 270 13.28 32.61 1.09
N LEU A 271 12.75 33.83 0.93
CA LEU A 271 11.31 34.08 0.92
C LEU A 271 10.61 33.37 -0.26
N LEU A 272 11.21 33.40 -1.45
CA LEU A 272 10.70 32.71 -2.64
C LEU A 272 10.68 31.19 -2.42
N PHE A 273 11.73 30.63 -1.83
CA PHE A 273 11.80 29.20 -1.53
C PHE A 273 10.73 28.76 -0.52
N GLU A 274 10.55 29.51 0.57
CA GLU A 274 9.50 29.19 1.56
C GLU A 274 8.08 29.28 0.97
N LYS A 275 7.83 30.27 0.10
CA LYS A 275 6.56 30.35 -0.62
C LYS A 275 6.37 29.16 -1.55
N ALA A 276 7.39 28.82 -2.34
CA ALA A 276 7.34 27.68 -3.24
C ALA A 276 7.04 26.40 -2.50
N LYS A 277 7.71 26.17 -1.36
CA LYS A 277 7.49 25.01 -0.51
C LYS A 277 6.03 24.90 -0.05
N ILE A 278 5.47 25.99 0.45
CA ILE A 278 4.05 26.02 0.90
C ILE A 278 3.11 25.72 -0.28
N GLU A 279 3.37 26.25 -1.46
CA GLU A 279 2.53 26.02 -2.64
C GLU A 279 2.66 24.57 -3.16
N ILE A 280 3.88 24.01 -3.19
CA ILE A 280 4.11 22.60 -3.53
C ILE A 280 3.40 21.67 -2.54
N GLU A 281 3.46 21.93 -1.24
CA GLU A 281 2.78 21.14 -0.22
C GLU A 281 1.25 21.14 -0.44
N LYS A 282 0.66 22.25 -0.88
CA LYS A 282 -0.76 22.41 -1.18
C LYS A 282 -1.19 21.84 -2.54
N ALA A 283 -0.26 21.66 -3.47
CA ALA A 283 -0.54 21.16 -4.80
C ALA A 283 -1.17 19.76 -4.73
N LYS A 284 -2.17 19.51 -5.55
CA LYS A 284 -2.90 18.24 -5.60
C LYS A 284 -2.38 17.32 -6.69
N THR A 285 -1.90 17.86 -7.79
CA THR A 285 -1.48 17.11 -8.97
C THR A 285 0.02 17.27 -9.25
N SER A 286 0.60 16.30 -9.93
CA SER A 286 2.00 16.34 -10.38
C SER A 286 2.23 17.49 -11.38
N TYR A 287 1.20 17.84 -12.16
CA TYR A 287 1.24 18.99 -13.06
C TYR A 287 1.39 20.31 -12.29
N GLU A 288 0.58 20.52 -11.24
CA GLU A 288 0.67 21.70 -10.37
C GLU A 288 2.06 21.79 -9.72
N VAL A 289 2.59 20.70 -9.19
CA VAL A 289 3.93 20.63 -8.60
C VAL A 289 4.99 21.05 -9.61
N THR A 290 4.95 20.52 -10.83
CA THR A 290 5.90 20.84 -11.89
C THR A 290 5.80 22.30 -12.33
N LYS A 291 4.60 22.86 -12.42
CA LYS A 291 4.35 24.26 -12.75
C LYS A 291 4.94 25.20 -11.71
N ILE A 292 4.68 24.93 -10.42
CA ILE A 292 5.21 25.72 -9.30
C ILE A 292 6.74 25.65 -9.29
N ASP A 293 7.33 24.47 -9.43
CA ASP A 293 8.80 24.29 -9.51
C ASP A 293 9.41 25.14 -10.63
N ALA A 294 8.85 25.09 -11.83
CA ALA A 294 9.32 25.87 -12.97
C ALA A 294 9.20 27.39 -12.76
N GLU A 295 8.09 27.86 -12.17
CA GLU A 295 7.86 29.27 -11.87
C GLU A 295 8.88 29.80 -10.85
N TYR A 296 9.01 29.13 -9.71
CA TYR A 296 9.93 29.55 -8.65
C TYR A 296 11.39 29.36 -9.03
N SER A 297 11.73 28.35 -9.82
CA SER A 297 13.07 28.20 -10.42
C SER A 297 13.46 29.43 -11.23
N LYS A 298 12.54 29.95 -12.04
CA LYS A 298 12.75 31.16 -12.82
C LYS A 298 12.89 32.43 -11.95
N LEU A 299 12.09 32.53 -10.88
CA LEU A 299 12.16 33.64 -9.93
C LEU A 299 13.47 33.62 -9.13
N ILE A 300 13.86 32.48 -8.60
CA ILE A 300 15.10 32.30 -7.83
C ILE A 300 16.32 32.60 -8.69
N THR A 301 16.41 32.07 -9.91
CA THR A 301 17.56 32.25 -10.80
C THR A 301 17.70 33.68 -11.32
N LYS A 302 16.61 34.45 -11.42
CA LYS A 302 16.59 35.86 -11.79
C LYS A 302 16.93 36.80 -10.64
N THR A 303 16.87 36.34 -9.39
CA THR A 303 17.13 37.16 -8.21
C THR A 303 18.64 37.42 -8.08
N LEU A 304 19.05 38.64 -8.33
CA LEU A 304 20.43 39.11 -8.22
C LEU A 304 20.48 40.37 -7.36
N PRO A 305 21.66 40.71 -6.77
CA PRO A 305 21.86 42.01 -6.12
C PRO A 305 21.68 43.19 -7.11
N GLU A 306 21.22 44.31 -6.63
CA GLU A 306 20.96 45.48 -7.48
C GLU A 306 22.22 46.14 -8.08
N ASN A 307 23.39 45.96 -7.47
CA ASN A 307 24.68 46.54 -7.87
C ASN A 307 24.66 48.10 -8.05
N LYS A 308 23.77 48.77 -7.32
CA LYS A 308 23.55 50.21 -7.46
C LYS A 308 24.37 51.06 -6.52
N ALA A 309 24.77 50.55 -5.36
CA ALA A 309 25.43 51.32 -4.32
C ALA A 309 26.74 51.92 -4.80
N LYS A 310 27.64 51.13 -5.36
CA LYS A 310 28.93 51.59 -5.94
C LYS A 310 28.74 52.53 -7.11
N LEU A 311 27.83 52.19 -8.02
CA LEU A 311 27.52 53.01 -9.20
C LEU A 311 26.98 54.38 -8.80
N ASN A 312 26.03 54.43 -7.86
CA ASN A 312 25.44 55.66 -7.38
C ASN A 312 26.46 56.57 -6.66
N ALA A 313 27.36 55.93 -5.87
CA ALA A 313 28.45 56.66 -5.23
C ALA A 313 29.41 57.31 -6.25
N LYS A 314 29.84 56.57 -7.27
CA LYS A 314 30.67 57.10 -8.37
C LYS A 314 29.98 58.24 -9.08
N LYS A 315 28.72 58.10 -9.50
CA LYS A 315 27.92 59.17 -10.11
C LYS A 315 27.81 60.41 -9.23
N LYS A 316 27.66 60.21 -7.91
CA LYS A 316 27.60 61.31 -6.94
C LYS A 316 28.95 62.07 -6.86
N ILE A 317 30.10 61.39 -6.85
CA ILE A 317 31.43 61.99 -6.87
C ILE A 317 31.66 62.71 -8.17
N GLU A 318 31.33 62.12 -9.32
CA GLU A 318 31.44 62.79 -10.65
C GLU A 318 30.64 64.07 -10.71
N LYS A 319 29.39 64.05 -10.19
CA LYS A 319 28.55 65.26 -10.15
C LYS A 319 29.21 66.38 -9.34
N ILE A 320 29.76 66.05 -8.15
CA ILE A 320 30.42 67.01 -7.28
C ILE A 320 31.69 67.53 -7.95
N ALA A 321 32.51 66.66 -8.54
CA ALA A 321 33.73 67.03 -9.28
C ALA A 321 33.41 67.96 -10.47
N ARG A 322 32.38 67.68 -11.25
CA ARG A 322 31.91 68.54 -12.38
C ARG A 322 31.48 69.92 -11.90
N GLN A 323 30.70 69.96 -10.79
CA GLN A 323 30.25 71.19 -10.19
C GLN A 323 31.47 72.06 -9.73
N LEU A 324 32.47 71.41 -9.10
CA LEU A 324 33.68 72.05 -8.63
C LEU A 324 34.51 72.57 -9.81
N LYS A 325 34.71 71.79 -10.89
CA LYS A 325 35.39 72.22 -12.14
C LYS A 325 34.68 73.38 -12.80
N ASN A 326 33.37 73.42 -12.87
CA ASN A 326 32.57 74.49 -13.38
C ASN A 326 32.73 75.78 -12.53
N LYS A 327 32.69 75.67 -11.20
CA LYS A 327 32.97 76.85 -10.34
C LYS A 327 34.37 77.39 -10.53
N LEU A 328 35.38 76.48 -10.63
CA LEU A 328 36.74 76.83 -10.88
C LEU A 328 36.95 77.59 -12.21
N ASN A 329 36.34 77.12 -13.30
CA ASN A 329 36.39 77.77 -14.63
C ASN A 329 35.85 79.20 -14.59
N ASN A 330 34.79 79.42 -13.80
CA ASN A 330 34.14 80.79 -13.68
C ASN A 330 34.76 81.63 -12.58
N MET A 331 35.89 81.25 -11.95
CA MET A 331 36.57 82.04 -10.92
C MET A 331 37.47 83.10 -11.60
N ASN A 332 37.26 84.40 -11.26
CA ASN A 332 38.09 85.47 -11.60
C ASN A 332 39.36 85.60 -10.72
N GLY A 333 40.47 85.98 -11.27
CA GLY A 333 41.70 86.19 -10.53
C GLY A 333 42.51 84.90 -10.24
N VAL A 334 42.15 83.77 -10.92
CA VAL A 334 42.89 82.49 -10.90
C VAL A 334 43.53 82.30 -12.27
N SER A 335 44.85 82.03 -12.32
CA SER A 335 45.58 81.82 -13.59
C SER A 335 45.10 80.50 -14.27
N LYS A 336 45.34 80.40 -15.60
CA LYS A 336 45.01 79.21 -16.37
C LYS A 336 45.79 77.99 -15.86
N GLU A 337 47.06 78.18 -15.60
CA GLU A 337 47.98 77.11 -15.05
C GLU A 337 47.49 76.60 -13.71
N GLU A 338 47.03 77.49 -12.82
CA GLU A 338 46.48 77.11 -11.54
C GLU A 338 45.13 76.41 -11.69
N LYS A 339 44.26 76.85 -12.58
CA LYS A 339 43.01 76.16 -12.91
C LYS A 339 43.29 74.72 -13.42
N ASP A 340 44.26 74.54 -14.30
CA ASP A 340 44.59 73.23 -14.85
C ASP A 340 45.28 72.33 -13.79
N ARG A 341 46.13 72.88 -12.93
CA ARG A 341 46.69 72.18 -11.77
C ARG A 341 45.59 71.65 -10.85
N ILE A 342 44.59 72.46 -10.54
CA ILE A 342 43.47 72.07 -9.66
C ILE A 342 42.59 71.02 -10.35
N LYS A 343 42.32 71.09 -11.66
CA LYS A 343 41.58 70.04 -12.39
C LYS A 343 42.29 68.71 -12.33
N VAL A 344 43.63 68.68 -12.46
CA VAL A 344 44.42 67.46 -12.32
C VAL A 344 44.25 66.84 -10.88
N ILE A 345 44.30 67.68 -9.84
CA ILE A 345 44.08 67.26 -8.47
C ILE A 345 42.69 66.64 -8.28
N ILE A 346 41.63 67.30 -8.81
CA ILE A 346 40.27 66.80 -8.78
C ILE A 346 40.18 65.44 -9.48
N GLU A 347 40.82 65.24 -10.64
CA GLU A 347 40.84 63.99 -11.36
C GLU A 347 41.56 62.87 -10.61
N GLN A 348 42.68 63.19 -9.97
CA GLN A 348 43.40 62.22 -9.14
C GLN A 348 42.56 61.77 -7.92
N ILE A 349 41.86 62.70 -7.26
CA ILE A 349 40.94 62.38 -6.16
C ILE A 349 39.80 61.51 -6.67
N VAL A 350 39.18 61.82 -7.80
CA VAL A 350 38.10 61.01 -8.40
C VAL A 350 38.62 59.63 -8.74
N LYS A 351 39.77 59.52 -9.42
CA LYS A 351 40.35 58.23 -9.82
C LYS A 351 40.65 57.32 -8.60
N LYS A 352 41.25 57.91 -7.56
CA LYS A 352 41.54 57.20 -6.30
C LYS A 352 40.24 56.75 -5.63
N SER A 353 39.27 57.65 -5.48
CA SER A 353 37.99 57.31 -4.82
C SER A 353 37.20 56.25 -5.55
N PHE A 354 37.26 56.19 -6.88
CA PHE A 354 36.61 55.13 -7.66
C PHE A 354 37.24 53.78 -7.38
N LYS A 355 38.58 53.72 -7.34
CA LYS A 355 39.28 52.49 -6.96
C LYS A 355 38.91 52.04 -5.53
N ASP A 356 38.85 52.99 -4.59
CA ASP A 356 38.46 52.68 -3.20
C ASP A 356 37.00 52.22 -3.09
N ILE A 357 36.07 52.79 -3.88
CA ILE A 357 34.67 52.33 -3.98
C ILE A 357 34.61 50.94 -4.58
N ASP A 358 35.41 50.60 -5.60
CA ASP A 358 35.40 49.25 -6.18
C ASP A 358 35.85 48.20 -5.18
N LEU A 359 36.79 48.53 -4.32
CA LEU A 359 37.29 47.65 -3.25
C LEU A 359 36.37 47.59 -2.01
N ALA A 360 35.46 48.56 -1.85
CA ALA A 360 34.58 48.60 -0.68
C ALA A 360 33.54 47.48 -0.75
N SER A 361 33.40 46.73 0.35
CA SER A 361 32.43 45.62 0.51
C SER A 361 31.12 46.08 1.12
N ARG A 362 31.05 47.25 1.80
CA ARG A 362 29.88 47.69 2.58
C ARG A 362 29.43 49.11 2.20
N ASN A 363 28.14 49.35 2.26
CA ASN A 363 27.53 50.65 2.01
C ASN A 363 28.09 51.75 2.94
N ASN A 364 28.34 51.43 4.19
CA ASN A 364 28.92 52.37 5.17
C ASN A 364 30.30 52.86 4.72
N THR A 365 31.16 51.94 4.26
CA THR A 365 32.49 52.26 3.71
C THR A 365 32.38 53.15 2.49
N ILE A 366 31.46 52.84 1.56
CA ILE A 366 31.19 53.68 0.37
C ILE A 366 30.77 55.10 0.76
N ASN A 367 29.83 55.22 1.72
CA ASN A 367 29.39 56.53 2.21
C ASN A 367 30.51 57.35 2.84
N LYS A 368 31.42 56.69 3.60
CA LYS A 368 32.61 57.28 4.15
C LYS A 368 33.52 57.86 3.05
N ILE A 369 33.82 57.05 2.03
CA ILE A 369 34.63 57.51 0.87
C ILE A 369 33.98 58.72 0.20
N VAL A 370 32.69 58.74 -0.02
CA VAL A 370 31.97 59.88 -0.61
C VAL A 370 32.06 61.14 0.23
N ASN A 371 32.00 61.01 1.57
CA ASN A 371 32.14 62.12 2.51
C ASN A 371 33.60 62.65 2.54
N ASP A 372 34.58 61.71 2.57
CA ASP A 372 36.00 62.08 2.54
C ASP A 372 36.37 62.82 1.26
N VAL A 373 35.82 62.41 0.11
CA VAL A 373 35.97 63.13 -1.17
C VAL A 373 35.42 64.56 -1.08
N LYS A 374 34.25 64.75 -0.45
CA LYS A 374 33.69 66.12 -0.28
C LYS A 374 34.61 67.00 0.58
N ILE A 375 35.17 66.42 1.65
CA ILE A 375 36.12 67.14 2.53
C ILE A 375 37.40 67.47 1.74
N GLN A 376 37.95 66.50 0.98
CA GLN A 376 39.14 66.73 0.14
C GLN A 376 38.88 67.84 -0.89
N PHE A 377 37.74 67.83 -1.58
CA PHE A 377 37.36 68.88 -2.50
C PHE A 377 37.19 70.26 -1.84
N ALA A 378 36.63 70.30 -0.63
CA ALA A 378 36.49 71.54 0.12
C ALA A 378 37.83 72.14 0.58
N ASN A 379 38.82 71.24 0.84
CA ASN A 379 40.15 71.63 1.31
C ASN A 379 41.16 71.97 0.19
N ILE A 380 40.75 71.92 -1.11
CA ILE A 380 41.62 72.33 -2.20
C ILE A 380 41.92 73.84 -2.12
N LYS A 381 43.15 74.14 -1.80
CA LYS A 381 43.64 75.56 -1.77
C LYS A 381 43.76 76.05 -3.19
N ILE A 382 43.19 77.23 -3.43
CA ILE A 382 43.19 77.97 -4.76
C ILE A 382 43.99 79.24 -4.57
N ASN A 383 45.12 79.38 -5.27
CA ASN A 383 45.92 80.55 -5.23
C ASN A 383 45.32 81.62 -6.22
N LYS A 384 44.88 82.75 -5.65
CA LYS A 384 44.42 83.90 -6.46
C LYS A 384 45.60 84.84 -6.73
N GLN A 385 45.81 85.27 -7.95
CA GLN A 385 46.75 86.33 -8.27
C GLN A 385 46.25 87.66 -7.65
N ASN A 386 46.94 88.15 -6.61
CA ASN A 386 46.76 89.48 -6.10
C ASN A 386 47.40 90.41 -7.08
N ASN A 387 46.63 91.21 -7.85
CA ASN A 387 47.12 92.38 -8.54
C ASN A 387 47.50 93.47 -7.55
N LYS A 388 48.68 93.36 -6.95
CA LYS A 388 49.46 94.45 -6.36
C LYS A 388 50.92 94.24 -6.70
N LYS A 389 51.42 95.10 -7.65
CA LYS A 389 52.85 95.32 -7.83
C LYS A 389 53.43 95.80 -6.49
N SER A 390 54.28 95.01 -5.90
CA SER A 390 55.48 95.46 -5.15
C SER A 390 56.38 94.26 -4.82
N LEU A 391 57.51 94.27 -5.33
CA LEU A 391 58.82 93.87 -4.98
C LEU A 391 59.06 92.89 -3.80
N ILE A 392 59.76 91.81 -4.18
CA ILE A 392 60.86 91.11 -3.45
C ILE A 392 60.49 90.50 -2.10
N ASN A 393 60.48 89.20 -1.96
CA ASN A 393 61.52 88.31 -1.43
C ASN A 393 61.09 86.86 -1.47
N ASN A 394 62.09 86.07 -1.74
CA ASN A 394 62.06 84.61 -1.63
C ASN A 394 61.49 84.14 -0.26
N GLU A 395 60.63 83.18 -0.34
CA GLU A 395 60.83 82.02 0.54
C GLU A 395 59.95 80.85 0.03
N ASN A 396 60.63 79.73 -0.07
CA ASN A 396 60.14 78.47 -0.44
C ASN A 396 59.00 77.99 0.53
N ALA A 397 57.78 77.92 -0.01
CA ALA A 397 56.76 77.05 0.68
C ALA A 397 56.55 75.83 -0.20
N SER A 398 57.39 74.88 0.01
CA SER A 398 57.14 73.51 -0.41
C SER A 398 55.86 73.00 0.22
N VAL A 399 54.84 72.79 -0.55
CA VAL A 399 53.64 72.09 -0.16
C VAL A 399 54.04 70.60 0.00
N ILE A 400 54.33 70.18 1.22
CA ILE A 400 54.50 68.81 1.57
C ILE A 400 53.13 68.13 1.45
N ILE A 401 52.95 67.35 0.43
CA ILE A 401 51.84 66.37 0.37
C ILE A 401 52.28 65.24 1.32
N THR A 402 51.90 65.33 2.55
CA THR A 402 52.03 64.20 3.48
C THR A 402 51.04 63.13 3.05
N THR A 403 51.57 62.16 2.35
CA THR A 403 50.92 60.87 2.23
C THR A 403 51.09 60.19 3.60
N GLU A 404 50.13 60.38 4.51
CA GLU A 404 50.04 59.53 5.68
C GLU A 404 49.63 58.13 5.19
N GLN A 405 50.65 57.29 5.10
CA GLN A 405 50.47 55.86 5.13
C GLN A 405 49.91 55.51 6.50
N HIS A 406 48.63 55.16 6.56
CA HIS A 406 48.08 54.46 7.71
C HIS A 406 48.81 53.12 7.82
N LYS A 407 49.89 53.10 8.63
CA LYS A 407 50.39 51.89 9.23
C LYS A 407 49.28 51.36 10.15
N THR A 408 48.63 50.30 9.72
CA THR A 408 47.82 49.49 10.65
C THR A 408 48.74 48.90 11.68
N ASN A 409 48.78 49.52 12.86
CA ASN A 409 49.36 48.91 14.05
C ASN A 409 48.53 47.67 14.39
N LYS A 410 49.13 46.52 14.14
CA LYS A 410 48.76 45.26 14.82
C LYS A 410 49.14 45.39 16.30
N ALA A 411 48.20 45.83 17.11
CA ALA A 411 48.29 45.63 18.54
C ALA A 411 47.82 44.23 18.84
N TYR A 412 48.76 43.33 19.03
CA TYR A 412 48.52 42.08 19.69
C TYR A 412 48.24 42.33 21.17
N HIS A 413 46.98 42.36 21.58
CA HIS A 413 46.64 42.19 22.98
C HIS A 413 46.50 40.68 23.27
N LYS A 414 47.53 40.18 23.90
CA LYS A 414 47.59 38.91 24.57
C LYS A 414 46.68 39.01 25.80
N VAL A 415 45.45 38.48 25.70
CA VAL A 415 44.59 38.32 26.87
C VAL A 415 44.70 36.90 27.33
N ARG A 416 45.14 36.81 28.57
CA ARG A 416 45.36 35.63 29.42
C ARG A 416 44.09 34.83 29.58
N ASN A 417 44.20 33.48 29.51
CA ASN A 417 43.19 32.53 29.90
C ASN A 417 42.71 32.76 31.33
N GLU A 418 41.44 33.00 31.53
CA GLU A 418 40.74 32.65 32.75
C GLU A 418 39.50 31.83 32.41
N LYS A 419 39.41 30.71 33.15
CA LYS A 419 38.36 29.71 33.06
C LYS A 419 37.02 30.33 33.46
N GLY A 420 36.07 30.27 32.54
CA GLY A 420 34.67 30.50 32.85
C GLY A 420 33.81 29.57 31.99
N ARG A 421 33.32 28.49 32.60
CA ARG A 421 32.35 27.59 32.03
C ARG A 421 31.01 28.32 31.89
N TYR A 422 30.49 28.44 30.68
CA TYR A 422 29.06 28.62 30.48
C TYR A 422 28.51 27.34 29.88
N GLN A 423 27.68 26.66 30.66
CA GLN A 423 26.80 25.59 30.20
C GLN A 423 25.71 26.18 29.32
N LEU A 424 25.59 25.67 28.09
CA LEU A 424 24.43 25.85 27.27
C LEU A 424 23.37 24.83 27.69
N PRO A 425 22.07 25.20 27.65
CA PRO A 425 21.02 24.28 28.06
C PRO A 425 20.84 23.16 27.03
N ASN A 426 20.77 21.97 27.59
CA ASN A 426 20.54 20.70 26.92
C ASN A 426 19.11 20.68 26.35
N THR A 427 18.95 20.82 25.05
CA THR A 427 17.73 20.40 24.35
C THR A 427 18.03 19.08 23.69
N GLY A 428 17.63 18.01 24.37
CA GLY A 428 17.69 16.65 23.85
C GLY A 428 16.79 16.51 22.63
N ILE A 429 17.39 16.14 21.53
CA ILE A 429 16.69 15.47 20.42
C ILE A 429 17.49 14.19 20.19
N ASN A 430 16.90 13.10 20.63
CA ASN A 430 17.34 11.76 20.27
C ASN A 430 17.16 11.57 18.78
N ASN A 431 18.24 11.49 18.06
CA ASN A 431 18.28 10.95 16.71
C ASN A 431 18.67 9.48 16.78
N ASP A 432 17.68 8.62 16.96
CA ASP A 432 17.79 7.22 16.57
C ASP A 432 17.46 7.14 15.07
N THR A 433 18.50 7.24 14.26
CA THR A 433 18.46 6.87 12.84
C THR A 433 18.85 5.42 12.70
N SER A 434 17.88 4.53 12.82
CA SER A 434 17.95 3.20 12.21
C SER A 434 16.97 3.18 11.04
N SER A 435 17.48 3.47 9.85
CA SER A 435 16.78 3.22 8.60
C SER A 435 16.77 1.72 8.32
N PRO A 436 15.63 1.10 8.10
CA PRO A 436 15.63 -0.21 7.49
C PRO A 436 15.52 -0.07 5.98
N LEU A 437 16.58 -0.45 5.31
CA LEU A 437 16.58 -0.90 3.92
C LEU A 437 15.73 -2.18 3.81
N ILE A 438 14.42 -2.06 3.72
CA ILE A 438 13.54 -3.18 3.39
C ILE A 438 12.43 -2.66 2.48
N SER A 439 12.71 -2.56 1.19
CA SER A 439 11.67 -2.25 0.22
C SER A 439 11.76 -3.00 -1.11
N PHE A 440 12.71 -3.93 -1.30
CA PHE A 440 12.86 -4.61 -2.60
C PHE A 440 12.69 -6.13 -2.60
N THR A 441 12.43 -6.78 -1.45
CA THR A 441 12.35 -8.25 -1.38
C THR A 441 10.94 -8.83 -1.40
N PHE A 442 9.87 -8.02 -1.22
CA PHE A 442 8.51 -8.54 -1.06
C PHE A 442 7.77 -8.89 -2.36
N VAL A 443 8.06 -8.21 -3.48
CA VAL A 443 7.47 -8.57 -4.78
C VAL A 443 8.03 -9.92 -5.27
N SER A 444 9.27 -10.23 -4.90
CA SER A 444 9.91 -11.52 -5.23
C SER A 444 9.35 -12.68 -4.41
N GLY A 445 8.88 -12.46 -3.18
CA GLY A 445 8.30 -13.48 -2.30
C GLY A 445 6.94 -14.00 -2.79
N LEU A 446 6.10 -13.13 -3.27
CA LEU A 446 4.78 -13.50 -3.81
C LEU A 446 4.92 -14.33 -5.10
N PHE A 447 5.91 -13.99 -5.94
CA PHE A 447 6.25 -14.77 -7.15
C PHE A 447 6.81 -16.15 -6.83
N LEU A 448 7.56 -16.29 -5.72
CA LEU A 448 8.10 -17.57 -5.27
C LEU A 448 7.02 -18.50 -4.71
N ILE A 449 6.05 -17.97 -3.98
CA ILE A 449 4.92 -18.77 -3.45
C ILE A 449 4.05 -19.28 -4.61
N LEU A 450 3.76 -18.44 -5.60
CA LEU A 450 3.02 -18.85 -6.81
C LEU A 450 3.81 -19.89 -7.65
N ARG A 451 5.14 -19.81 -7.65
CA ARG A 451 6.00 -20.79 -8.36
C ARG A 451 6.10 -22.12 -7.62
N SER A 452 6.03 -22.14 -6.28
CA SER A 452 6.00 -23.37 -5.48
C SER A 452 4.66 -24.11 -5.60
N MET A 453 3.56 -23.38 -5.67
CA MET A 453 2.22 -23.96 -5.91
C MET A 453 2.10 -24.57 -7.32
N ARG A 454 2.71 -23.93 -8.34
CA ARG A 454 2.71 -24.47 -9.72
C ARG A 454 3.54 -25.75 -9.87
N ARG A 455 4.55 -26.00 -9.03
CA ARG A 455 5.33 -27.24 -9.02
C ARG A 455 4.65 -28.41 -8.31
N ARG A 456 3.68 -28.16 -7.42
CA ARG A 456 2.90 -29.20 -6.75
C ARG A 456 1.68 -29.66 -7.55
N ALA A 457 1.20 -28.86 -8.50
CA ALA A 457 0.08 -29.21 -9.39
C ALA A 457 0.49 -30.02 -10.65
N SER A 458 1.80 -30.28 -10.83
CA SER A 458 2.33 -31.06 -11.96
C SER A 458 3.09 -32.34 -11.53
N LYS A 459 2.72 -32.89 -10.37
CA LYS A 459 3.10 -34.25 -9.96
C LYS A 459 1.85 -35.05 -9.55
#